data_b12e16bbc9f71ae1a20db757f2fc90ad
#
_entry.id   b12e16bbc9f71ae1a20db757f2fc90ad
#
_cell.length_a   1.000
_cell.length_b   1.000
_cell.length_c   1.000
_cell.angle_alpha   90.00
_cell.angle_beta   90.00
_cell.angle_gamma   90.00
#
_symmetry.space_group_name_H-M   'P 1'
#
loop_
_entity.id
_entity.type
_entity.pdbx_description
1 polymer ?
#
loop_
_entity_poly.entity_id
_entity_poly.type
_entity_poly.pdbx_seq_one_letter_code
_entity_poly.pdbx_strand_id
1 'polypeptide(L)'
;MMVLSVGLLAACDEHEPVDLDIHPGYILCSDGQIVSPSVFDAGVHTPVAVVFAEKNDKHQALAVLLDEIAPVAFADTLSFDQKTSGSETEYDGYVNTVALQTTHLDRDSLVVKDNKADPRNYYTSPLGLLAFRHHWFFQSDYVPSVAELGLLYSALTVVNPVIKRCGGTPVNRSPENAGCWYWTSTEVAQNKLNQAWLFSMADGSRHKAPKTNSYRARLIVEYNPL
;
A
#
# COMPACT_ATOMS: atom_id res chain seq x y z
N MET A 1 -0.60 -8.42 -76.56
CA MET A 1 0.02 -9.14 -75.43
C MET A 1 0.10 -8.14 -74.29
N MET A 2 -0.85 -8.26 -73.36
CA MET A 2 -1.08 -7.27 -72.27
C MET A 2 -0.49 -7.92 -70.99
N VAL A 3 0.55 -7.32 -70.46
CA VAL A 3 1.20 -7.80 -69.23
C VAL A 3 0.54 -7.13 -68.04
N LEU A 4 -0.17 -7.91 -67.26
CA LEU A 4 -0.78 -7.47 -66.00
C LEU A 4 0.27 -7.55 -64.88
N SER A 5 0.74 -6.41 -64.38
CA SER A 5 1.61 -6.36 -63.20
C SER A 5 0.74 -6.36 -61.95
N VAL A 6 0.76 -7.45 -61.19
CA VAL A 6 0.16 -7.55 -59.87
C VAL A 6 1.14 -6.91 -58.87
N GLY A 7 0.77 -5.74 -58.33
CA GLY A 7 1.46 -5.14 -57.23
C GLY A 7 1.12 -5.86 -55.92
N LEU A 8 2.08 -6.54 -55.33
CA LEU A 8 1.98 -6.97 -53.92
C LEU A 8 2.09 -5.74 -53.00
N LEU A 9 0.98 -5.37 -52.39
CA LEU A 9 1.00 -4.50 -51.21
C LEU A 9 1.46 -5.36 -50.03
N ALA A 10 2.73 -5.23 -49.63
CA ALA A 10 3.19 -5.71 -48.34
C ALA A 10 2.60 -4.76 -47.29
N ALA A 11 1.55 -5.21 -46.60
CA ALA A 11 1.16 -4.61 -45.32
C ALA A 11 2.26 -4.97 -44.31
N CYS A 12 3.15 -4.03 -44.03
CA CYS A 12 3.93 -4.07 -42.79
C CYS A 12 2.93 -3.82 -41.66
N ASP A 13 2.52 -4.87 -40.96
CA ASP A 13 2.03 -4.75 -39.61
C ASP A 13 3.22 -4.19 -38.80
N GLU A 14 3.19 -2.89 -38.52
CA GLU A 14 4.03 -2.31 -37.48
C GLU A 14 3.55 -2.93 -36.17
N HIS A 15 4.20 -4.04 -35.77
CA HIS A 15 4.10 -4.49 -34.39
C HIS A 15 4.72 -3.37 -33.54
N GLU A 16 3.86 -2.58 -32.91
CA GLU A 16 4.32 -1.74 -31.82
C GLU A 16 5.05 -2.65 -30.84
N PRO A 17 6.26 -2.28 -30.41
CA PRO A 17 6.99 -3.08 -29.41
C PRO A 17 6.09 -3.23 -28.19
N VAL A 18 5.85 -4.47 -27.78
CA VAL A 18 5.11 -4.76 -26.55
C VAL A 18 5.87 -4.07 -25.43
N ASP A 19 5.25 -3.06 -24.84
CA ASP A 19 5.79 -2.41 -23.65
C ASP A 19 5.77 -3.42 -22.50
N LEU A 20 6.97 -3.92 -22.15
CA LEU A 20 7.16 -4.88 -21.07
C LEU A 20 7.39 -4.17 -19.74
N ASP A 21 7.46 -2.85 -19.73
CA ASP A 21 7.63 -2.07 -18.52
C ASP A 21 6.32 -2.02 -17.73
N ILE A 22 6.45 -2.09 -16.41
CA ILE A 22 5.32 -2.08 -15.50
C ILE A 22 5.13 -0.65 -15.00
N HIS A 23 3.99 -0.06 -15.37
CA HIS A 23 3.69 1.34 -15.08
C HIS A 23 2.60 1.51 -14.00
N PRO A 24 2.52 2.68 -13.35
CA PRO A 24 1.40 3.01 -12.49
C PRO A 24 0.05 2.78 -13.18
N GLY A 25 -0.87 2.13 -12.48
CA GLY A 25 -2.16 1.69 -13.01
C GLY A 25 -2.19 0.23 -13.47
N TYR A 26 -1.05 -0.46 -13.58
CA TYR A 26 -1.06 -1.90 -13.85
C TYR A 26 -1.65 -2.65 -12.64
N ILE A 27 -2.24 -3.82 -12.91
CA ILE A 27 -3.02 -4.59 -11.94
C ILE A 27 -2.21 -5.80 -11.52
N LEU A 28 -1.87 -5.91 -10.24
CA LEU A 28 -1.29 -7.10 -9.65
C LEU A 28 -2.42 -8.08 -9.34
N CYS A 29 -2.30 -9.30 -9.85
CA CYS A 29 -3.28 -10.36 -9.73
C CYS A 29 -2.87 -11.42 -8.69
N SER A 30 -3.83 -12.22 -8.24
CA SER A 30 -3.63 -13.21 -7.20
C SER A 30 -2.67 -14.35 -7.58
N ASP A 31 -2.43 -14.55 -8.86
CA ASP A 31 -1.46 -15.50 -9.41
C ASP A 31 -0.04 -14.92 -9.56
N GLY A 32 0.17 -13.67 -9.11
CA GLY A 32 1.42 -12.92 -9.22
C GLY A 32 1.65 -12.25 -10.58
N GLN A 33 0.73 -12.41 -11.53
CA GLN A 33 0.81 -11.72 -12.81
C GLN A 33 0.52 -10.23 -12.64
N ILE A 34 1.17 -9.42 -13.49
CA ILE A 34 0.91 -7.99 -13.59
C ILE A 34 0.35 -7.72 -14.97
N VAL A 35 -0.87 -7.20 -15.00
CA VAL A 35 -1.66 -7.05 -16.21
C VAL A 35 -1.94 -5.57 -16.46
N SER A 36 -1.72 -5.11 -17.69
CA SER A 36 -2.10 -3.73 -18.03
C SER A 36 -3.62 -3.56 -18.02
N PRO A 37 -4.12 -2.37 -17.66
CA PRO A 37 -5.58 -2.15 -17.64
C PRO A 37 -6.25 -2.42 -18.99
N SER A 38 -5.55 -2.24 -20.10
CA SER A 38 -6.11 -2.43 -21.45
C SER A 38 -6.49 -3.88 -21.77
N VAL A 39 -5.76 -4.84 -21.21
CA VAL A 39 -5.97 -6.28 -21.44
C VAL A 39 -6.55 -7.01 -20.22
N PHE A 40 -6.80 -6.31 -19.12
CA PHE A 40 -7.35 -6.91 -17.91
C PHE A 40 -8.79 -7.43 -18.13
N ASP A 41 -8.98 -8.72 -17.84
CA ASP A 41 -10.27 -9.41 -17.85
C ASP A 41 -10.53 -10.04 -16.47
N ALA A 42 -11.57 -9.56 -15.79
CA ALA A 42 -11.98 -10.07 -14.47
C ALA A 42 -12.52 -11.51 -14.50
N GLY A 43 -12.85 -12.04 -15.67
CA GLY A 43 -13.22 -13.47 -15.84
C GLY A 43 -12.00 -14.40 -15.87
N VAL A 44 -10.81 -13.85 -16.09
CA VAL A 44 -9.55 -14.59 -16.18
C VAL A 44 -8.65 -14.32 -14.99
N HIS A 45 -8.58 -13.06 -14.55
CA HIS A 45 -7.65 -12.60 -13.52
C HIS A 45 -8.40 -12.12 -12.27
N THR A 46 -7.90 -12.51 -11.10
CA THR A 46 -8.38 -12.00 -9.82
C THR A 46 -7.46 -10.85 -9.36
N PRO A 47 -7.91 -9.59 -9.42
CA PRO A 47 -7.09 -8.45 -9.05
C PRO A 47 -6.91 -8.37 -7.53
N VAL A 48 -5.73 -7.99 -7.05
CA VAL A 48 -5.44 -7.82 -5.61
C VAL A 48 -4.88 -6.45 -5.27
N ALA A 49 -4.12 -5.84 -6.19
CA ALA A 49 -3.53 -4.52 -5.97
C ALA A 49 -3.35 -3.78 -7.30
N VAL A 50 -3.12 -2.48 -7.21
CA VAL A 50 -2.81 -1.61 -8.36
C VAL A 50 -1.45 -0.97 -8.16
N VAL A 51 -0.58 -1.09 -9.15
CA VAL A 51 0.75 -0.49 -9.16
C VAL A 51 0.64 1.03 -9.10
N PHE A 52 1.41 1.65 -8.22
CA PHE A 52 1.47 3.11 -8.11
C PHE A 52 2.88 3.68 -8.22
N ALA A 53 3.90 2.86 -8.06
CA ALA A 53 5.29 3.28 -8.23
C ALA A 53 6.12 2.18 -8.88
N GLU A 54 6.94 2.57 -9.85
CA GLU A 54 7.93 1.71 -10.49
C GLU A 54 9.15 1.53 -9.58
N LYS A 55 9.88 0.44 -9.78
CA LYS A 55 11.14 0.21 -9.07
C LYS A 55 12.17 1.27 -9.47
N ASN A 56 12.91 1.76 -8.49
CA ASN A 56 14.05 2.62 -8.71
C ASN A 56 15.18 2.34 -7.69
N ASP A 57 16.21 3.17 -7.65
CA ASP A 57 17.36 2.99 -6.75
C ASP A 57 17.01 3.14 -5.25
N LYS A 58 15.83 3.69 -4.93
CA LYS A 58 15.43 3.99 -3.54
C LYS A 58 14.37 3.03 -2.99
N HIS A 59 13.54 2.47 -3.86
CA HIS A 59 12.46 1.55 -3.46
C HIS A 59 12.18 0.52 -4.54
N GLN A 60 11.62 -0.61 -4.13
CA GLN A 60 11.06 -1.61 -5.04
C GLN A 60 9.81 -1.06 -5.75
N ALA A 61 9.28 -1.81 -6.71
CA ALA A 61 7.99 -1.51 -7.28
C ALA A 61 6.89 -1.70 -6.23
N LEU A 62 5.94 -0.75 -6.17
CA LEU A 62 4.93 -0.68 -5.12
C LEU A 62 3.52 -0.75 -5.72
N ALA A 63 2.67 -1.56 -5.10
CA ALA A 63 1.26 -1.64 -5.46
C ALA A 63 0.37 -1.43 -4.21
N VAL A 64 -0.77 -0.77 -4.39
CA VAL A 64 -1.75 -0.51 -3.33
C VAL A 64 -2.86 -1.54 -3.39
N LEU A 65 -3.23 -2.13 -2.26
CA LEU A 65 -4.32 -3.10 -2.18
C LEU A 65 -5.67 -2.46 -2.56
N LEU A 66 -6.60 -3.29 -3.04
CA LEU A 66 -7.92 -2.83 -3.50
C LEU A 66 -8.80 -2.33 -2.35
N ASP A 67 -8.63 -2.89 -1.16
CA ASP A 67 -9.48 -2.60 -0.01
C ASP A 67 -8.82 -1.64 0.97
N GLU A 68 -9.66 -0.91 1.71
CA GLU A 68 -9.27 0.05 2.72
C GLU A 68 -9.47 -0.55 4.11
N ILE A 69 -8.52 -0.33 5.00
CA ILE A 69 -8.72 -0.62 6.42
C ILE A 69 -9.61 0.46 7.03
N ALA A 70 -10.71 0.01 7.66
CA ALA A 70 -11.60 0.88 8.43
C ALA A 70 -10.82 1.64 9.52
N PRO A 71 -11.36 2.77 10.03
CA PRO A 71 -10.67 3.54 11.04
C PRO A 71 -10.22 2.71 12.24
N VAL A 72 -8.94 2.76 12.54
CA VAL A 72 -8.25 1.98 13.58
C VAL A 72 -7.25 2.87 14.29
N ALA A 73 -6.94 2.56 15.56
CA ALA A 73 -5.88 3.25 16.28
C ALA A 73 -4.50 2.75 15.82
N PHE A 74 -3.54 3.67 15.72
CA PHE A 74 -2.14 3.33 15.47
C PHE A 74 -1.59 2.48 16.64
N ALA A 75 -1.90 2.88 17.88
CA ALA A 75 -1.60 2.15 19.09
C ALA A 75 -2.79 2.26 20.06
N ASP A 76 -2.95 1.28 20.94
CA ASP A 76 -4.00 1.24 21.96
C ASP A 76 -3.66 2.04 23.23
N THR A 77 -2.39 2.44 23.36
CA THR A 77 -1.89 3.19 24.50
C THR A 77 -0.93 4.30 24.07
N LEU A 78 -0.82 5.33 24.89
CA LEU A 78 0.20 6.37 24.79
C LEU A 78 1.40 6.03 25.70
N SER A 79 2.43 6.87 25.64
CA SER A 79 3.67 6.72 26.40
C SER A 79 4.47 5.46 26.06
N PHE A 80 4.30 4.98 24.81
CA PHE A 80 4.99 3.78 24.31
C PHE A 80 5.59 4.02 22.94
N ASP A 81 6.88 3.67 22.75
CA ASP A 81 7.61 3.76 21.48
C ASP A 81 7.45 2.45 20.71
N GLN A 82 6.81 2.48 19.56
CA GLN A 82 6.61 1.31 18.69
C GLN A 82 7.88 0.95 17.89
N LYS A 83 8.97 1.68 18.09
CA LYS A 83 10.28 1.42 17.44
C LYS A 83 10.31 1.60 15.94
N THR A 84 9.38 2.35 15.37
CA THR A 84 9.49 2.75 13.98
C THR A 84 10.64 3.74 13.80
N SER A 85 11.14 3.94 12.58
CA SER A 85 12.27 4.85 12.30
C SER A 85 12.01 6.29 12.70
N GLY A 86 10.76 6.76 12.49
CA GLY A 86 10.38 8.16 12.62
C GLY A 86 10.84 9.03 11.45
N SER A 87 11.37 8.44 10.38
CA SER A 87 11.77 9.16 9.18
C SER A 87 10.58 9.50 8.31
N GLU A 88 10.49 10.75 7.84
CA GLU A 88 9.45 11.20 6.93
C GLU A 88 9.85 11.05 5.45
N THR A 89 11.09 10.66 5.18
CA THR A 89 11.67 10.65 3.83
C THR A 89 12.10 9.26 3.36
N GLU A 90 12.19 8.29 4.28
CA GLU A 90 12.59 6.93 3.94
C GLU A 90 11.39 6.07 3.50
N TYR A 91 11.67 5.15 2.59
CA TYR A 91 10.71 4.15 2.08
C TYR A 91 10.80 2.90 2.97
N ASP A 92 10.41 3.03 4.21
CA ASP A 92 10.65 2.07 5.27
C ASP A 92 9.36 1.50 5.90
N GLY A 93 8.25 1.61 5.19
CA GLY A 93 6.94 1.17 5.65
C GLY A 93 6.91 -0.29 6.08
N TYR A 94 7.59 -1.17 5.32
CA TYR A 94 7.72 -2.57 5.68
C TYR A 94 8.41 -2.76 7.05
N VAL A 95 9.58 -2.14 7.24
CA VAL A 95 10.36 -2.24 8.48
C VAL A 95 9.58 -1.65 9.67
N ASN A 96 8.94 -0.51 9.45
CA ASN A 96 8.08 0.12 10.46
C ASN A 96 6.89 -0.78 10.82
N THR A 97 6.25 -1.42 9.82
CA THR A 97 5.14 -2.34 10.08
C THR A 97 5.59 -3.57 10.88
N VAL A 98 6.75 -4.13 10.56
CA VAL A 98 7.35 -5.21 11.36
C VAL A 98 7.60 -4.73 12.80
N ALA A 99 8.08 -3.52 13.01
CA ALA A 99 8.23 -2.94 14.34
C ALA A 99 6.88 -2.83 15.07
N LEU A 100 5.82 -2.36 14.41
CA LEU A 100 4.47 -2.32 14.97
C LEU A 100 3.94 -3.69 15.38
N GLN A 101 4.33 -4.74 14.65
CA GLN A 101 3.90 -6.12 14.90
C GLN A 101 4.71 -6.79 16.03
N THR A 102 5.99 -6.47 16.15
CA THR A 102 6.95 -7.20 17.00
C THR A 102 7.24 -6.52 18.32
N THR A 103 6.95 -5.24 18.49
CA THR A 103 7.27 -4.47 19.70
C THR A 103 6.63 -5.02 20.99
N HIS A 104 5.74 -5.98 20.88
CA HIS A 104 5.07 -6.69 21.97
C HIS A 104 5.50 -8.11 22.21
N LEU A 105 6.33 -8.67 21.35
CA LEU A 105 6.83 -10.03 21.51
C LEU A 105 8.00 -10.12 22.48
N ASP A 106 8.26 -9.07 23.28
CA ASP A 106 9.17 -9.22 24.40
C ASP A 106 8.54 -10.21 25.40
N ARG A 107 9.14 -11.40 25.50
CA ARG A 107 8.67 -12.51 26.31
C ARG A 107 8.40 -12.12 27.78
N ASP A 108 9.14 -11.16 28.29
CA ASP A 108 9.00 -10.71 29.69
C ASP A 108 7.74 -9.84 29.88
N SER A 109 7.28 -9.15 28.83
CA SER A 109 6.01 -8.43 28.84
C SER A 109 4.81 -9.36 28.69
N LEU A 110 4.94 -10.50 28.05
CA LEU A 110 3.89 -11.49 27.85
C LEU A 110 3.50 -12.21 29.17
N VAL A 111 4.41 -12.29 30.11
CA VAL A 111 4.23 -13.04 31.36
C VAL A 111 3.50 -12.22 32.42
N VAL A 112 3.50 -10.90 32.34
CA VAL A 112 3.18 -10.03 33.48
C VAL A 112 1.80 -9.37 33.42
N LYS A 113 1.14 -9.30 32.29
CA LYS A 113 -0.05 -8.41 32.15
C LYS A 113 -1.39 -9.09 32.02
N ASP A 114 -1.67 -10.13 32.48
CA ASP A 114 -2.96 -10.79 32.59
C ASP A 114 -2.93 -12.22 32.06
N ASN A 115 -3.25 -13.15 32.91
CA ASN A 115 -3.55 -14.56 32.65
C ASN A 115 -4.70 -14.77 31.62
N LYS A 116 -4.92 -13.85 30.71
CA LYS A 116 -5.88 -13.97 29.64
C LYS A 116 -5.15 -14.23 28.34
N ALA A 117 -5.24 -15.46 27.89
CA ALA A 117 -4.78 -15.92 26.57
C ALA A 117 -5.58 -15.27 25.42
N ASP A 118 -5.77 -13.97 25.45
CA ASP A 118 -6.36 -13.23 24.34
C ASP A 118 -5.23 -12.63 23.51
N PRO A 119 -5.00 -13.11 22.28
CA PRO A 119 -3.99 -12.55 21.38
C PRO A 119 -4.07 -11.03 21.21
N ARG A 120 -5.25 -10.45 21.42
CA ARG A 120 -5.45 -8.99 21.35
C ARG A 120 -4.73 -8.24 22.46
N ASN A 121 -4.41 -8.87 23.57
CA ASN A 121 -3.68 -8.26 24.68
C ASN A 121 -2.17 -8.20 24.45
N TYR A 122 -1.67 -8.80 23.38
CA TYR A 122 -0.25 -8.91 23.09
C TYR A 122 0.25 -7.84 22.08
N TYR A 123 -0.66 -7.10 21.46
CA TYR A 123 -0.29 -6.10 20.45
C TYR A 123 -0.74 -4.71 20.91
N THR A 124 0.20 -3.80 21.17
CA THR A 124 -0.11 -2.39 21.42
C THR A 124 -0.42 -1.61 20.15
N SER A 125 -0.27 -2.23 18.99
CA SER A 125 -0.61 -1.63 17.72
C SER A 125 -1.76 -2.38 17.05
N PRO A 126 -3.01 -1.94 17.22
CA PRO A 126 -4.13 -2.45 16.44
C PRO A 126 -3.90 -2.36 14.93
N LEU A 127 -3.26 -1.27 14.47
CA LEU A 127 -2.89 -1.09 13.06
C LEU A 127 -1.90 -2.17 12.59
N GLY A 128 -0.85 -2.41 13.37
CA GLY A 128 0.13 -3.47 13.07
C GLY A 128 -0.49 -4.87 13.06
N LEU A 129 -1.42 -5.14 13.99
CA LEU A 129 -2.14 -6.42 14.04
C LEU A 129 -3.04 -6.62 12.81
N LEU A 130 -3.74 -5.57 12.35
CA LEU A 130 -4.56 -5.65 11.14
C LEU A 130 -3.69 -5.90 9.90
N ALA A 131 -2.57 -5.21 9.75
CA ALA A 131 -1.63 -5.49 8.68
C ALA A 131 -1.11 -6.93 8.73
N PHE A 132 -0.79 -7.45 9.92
CA PHE A 132 -0.38 -8.85 10.08
C PHE A 132 -1.44 -9.87 9.64
N ARG A 133 -2.71 -9.57 9.83
CA ARG A 133 -3.83 -10.47 9.46
C ARG A 133 -4.20 -10.39 7.98
N HIS A 134 -3.72 -9.38 7.27
CA HIS A 134 -4.01 -9.11 5.86
C HIS A 134 -3.01 -9.75 4.92
N HIS A 135 -2.53 -10.95 5.20
CA HIS A 135 -1.57 -11.62 4.32
C HIS A 135 -2.22 -12.07 3.01
N TRP A 136 -1.83 -11.43 1.92
CA TRP A 136 -2.08 -11.88 0.57
C TRP A 136 -0.79 -12.47 -0.05
N PHE A 137 -0.84 -13.70 -0.51
CA PHE A 137 0.13 -14.37 -1.40
C PHE A 137 1.63 -14.19 -1.09
N PHE A 138 2.16 -14.77 -0.02
CA PHE A 138 3.62 -14.87 0.25
C PHE A 138 4.39 -13.55 0.32
N GLN A 139 3.75 -12.42 0.09
CA GLN A 139 4.30 -11.09 0.29
C GLN A 139 3.58 -10.42 1.45
N SER A 140 4.35 -9.81 2.33
CA SER A 140 3.80 -9.13 3.50
C SER A 140 3.20 -7.81 3.06
N ASP A 141 1.88 -7.70 3.12
CA ASP A 141 1.21 -6.41 3.03
C ASP A 141 1.61 -5.57 4.24
N TYR A 142 1.86 -4.30 4.03
CA TYR A 142 2.34 -3.44 5.11
C TYR A 142 1.73 -2.04 5.04
N VAL A 143 1.77 -1.35 6.17
CA VAL A 143 1.35 0.05 6.29
C VAL A 143 2.43 0.93 5.70
N PRO A 144 2.13 1.76 4.70
CA PRO A 144 3.14 2.59 4.05
C PRO A 144 3.72 3.66 5.00
N SER A 145 4.97 4.02 4.78
CA SER A 145 5.62 5.18 5.39
C SER A 145 5.05 6.50 4.85
N VAL A 146 5.48 7.62 5.43
CA VAL A 146 5.12 8.96 4.92
C VAL A 146 5.56 9.13 3.47
N ALA A 147 6.78 8.69 3.11
CA ALA A 147 7.32 8.83 1.76
C ALA A 147 6.54 7.98 0.74
N GLU A 148 6.17 6.76 1.10
CA GLU A 148 5.41 5.85 0.23
C GLU A 148 3.97 6.34 0.00
N LEU A 149 3.30 6.92 1.02
CA LEU A 149 2.01 7.57 0.81
C LEU A 149 2.12 8.82 -0.08
N GLY A 150 3.26 9.51 -0.07
CA GLY A 150 3.57 10.59 -1.01
C GLY A 150 3.62 10.11 -2.46
N LEU A 151 4.21 8.95 -2.72
CA LEU A 151 4.19 8.33 -4.05
C LEU A 151 2.77 7.93 -4.47
N LEU A 152 2.03 7.28 -3.57
CA LEU A 152 0.64 6.90 -3.84
C LEU A 152 -0.23 8.13 -4.16
N TYR A 153 -0.11 9.20 -3.36
CA TYR A 153 -0.82 10.46 -3.60
C TYR A 153 -0.57 11.01 -5.01
N SER A 154 0.69 10.99 -5.45
CA SER A 154 1.08 11.48 -6.78
C SER A 154 0.48 10.65 -7.92
N ALA A 155 0.21 9.36 -7.68
CA ALA A 155 -0.33 8.42 -8.66
C ALA A 155 -1.87 8.29 -8.64
N LEU A 156 -2.58 8.92 -7.70
CA LEU A 156 -4.02 8.69 -7.46
C LEU A 156 -4.91 8.94 -8.67
N THR A 157 -4.53 9.86 -9.57
CA THR A 157 -5.31 10.14 -10.79
C THR A 157 -5.35 8.96 -11.76
N VAL A 158 -4.31 8.13 -11.73
CA VAL A 158 -4.21 6.90 -12.53
C VAL A 158 -4.75 5.71 -11.75
N VAL A 159 -4.41 5.60 -10.48
CA VAL A 159 -4.66 4.42 -9.64
C VAL A 159 -6.14 4.29 -9.25
N ASN A 160 -6.79 5.37 -8.81
CA ASN A 160 -8.17 5.31 -8.32
C ASN A 160 -9.20 4.80 -9.36
N PRO A 161 -9.16 5.24 -10.64
CA PRO A 161 -10.01 4.67 -11.68
C PRO A 161 -9.83 3.16 -11.85
N VAL A 162 -8.58 2.67 -11.75
CA VAL A 162 -8.28 1.24 -11.89
C VAL A 162 -8.76 0.45 -10.68
N ILE A 163 -8.53 0.94 -9.45
CA ILE A 163 -9.09 0.34 -8.23
C ILE A 163 -10.59 0.14 -8.38
N LYS A 164 -11.31 1.19 -8.81
CA LYS A 164 -12.76 1.13 -9.04
C LYS A 164 -13.13 0.09 -10.10
N ARG A 165 -12.39 0.02 -11.19
CA ARG A 165 -12.60 -0.98 -12.26
C ARG A 165 -12.40 -2.41 -11.76
N CYS A 166 -11.45 -2.62 -10.84
CA CYS A 166 -11.19 -3.90 -10.18
C CYS A 166 -12.21 -4.25 -9.08
N GLY A 167 -13.23 -3.43 -8.86
CA GLY A 167 -14.25 -3.64 -7.82
C GLY A 167 -13.81 -3.24 -6.41
N GLY A 168 -12.63 -2.64 -6.26
CA GLY A 168 -12.10 -2.17 -5.00
C GLY A 168 -12.64 -0.80 -4.57
N THR A 169 -12.25 -0.36 -3.39
CA THR A 169 -12.60 0.94 -2.81
C THR A 169 -11.54 1.98 -3.19
N PRO A 170 -11.83 2.99 -4.02
CA PRO A 170 -10.87 4.05 -4.33
C PRO A 170 -10.37 4.75 -3.07
N VAL A 171 -9.09 5.17 -3.08
CA VAL A 171 -8.51 5.96 -1.99
C VAL A 171 -9.30 7.26 -1.84
N ASN A 172 -9.80 7.52 -0.64
CA ASN A 172 -10.69 8.65 -0.37
C ASN A 172 -9.89 9.96 -0.33
N ARG A 173 -10.33 10.93 -1.13
CA ARG A 173 -9.74 12.27 -1.19
C ARG A 173 -10.62 13.36 -0.57
N SER A 174 -11.80 13.00 -0.07
CA SER A 174 -12.70 13.97 0.55
C SER A 174 -12.21 14.37 1.94
N PRO A 175 -12.11 15.67 2.26
CA PRO A 175 -11.79 16.13 3.61
C PRO A 175 -12.96 15.92 4.60
N GLU A 176 -14.15 15.61 4.09
CA GLU A 176 -15.33 15.40 4.91
C GLU A 176 -15.15 14.19 5.85
N ASN A 177 -15.53 14.38 7.11
CA ASN A 177 -15.43 13.33 8.16
C ASN A 177 -14.01 12.75 8.30
N ALA A 178 -12.97 13.56 8.08
CA ALA A 178 -11.56 13.14 8.07
C ALA A 178 -11.27 12.02 7.07
N GLY A 179 -12.09 11.83 6.05
CA GLY A 179 -12.02 10.72 5.11
C GLY A 179 -10.72 10.64 4.30
N CYS A 180 -10.07 11.77 4.07
CA CYS A 180 -8.80 11.84 3.33
C CYS A 180 -7.56 11.54 4.19
N TRP A 181 -7.70 11.41 5.51
CA TRP A 181 -6.57 11.19 6.41
C TRP A 181 -6.30 9.70 6.62
N TYR A 182 -5.08 9.30 6.35
CA TYR A 182 -4.60 7.93 6.47
C TYR A 182 -3.43 7.83 7.42
N TRP A 183 -3.41 6.80 8.27
CA TRP A 183 -2.22 6.47 9.02
C TRP A 183 -1.06 6.13 8.08
N THR A 184 0.10 6.64 8.42
CA THR A 184 1.38 6.10 7.97
C THR A 184 1.90 5.09 9.01
N SER A 185 2.90 4.30 8.68
CA SER A 185 3.62 3.47 9.67
C SER A 185 4.63 4.25 10.50
N THR A 186 4.75 5.57 10.30
CA THR A 186 5.83 6.40 10.82
C THR A 186 5.40 7.13 12.09
N GLU A 187 6.09 6.90 13.20
CA GLU A 187 5.96 7.71 14.42
C GLU A 187 6.57 9.10 14.23
N VAL A 188 6.08 10.08 15.00
CA VAL A 188 6.69 11.41 15.03
C VAL A 188 8.02 11.37 15.80
N ALA A 189 9.14 11.57 15.13
CA ALA A 189 10.49 11.41 15.72
C ALA A 189 10.68 12.16 17.05
N GLN A 190 10.10 13.37 17.15
CA GLN A 190 10.20 14.21 18.37
C GLN A 190 9.23 13.81 19.47
N ASN A 191 8.27 12.91 19.18
CA ASN A 191 7.24 12.46 20.13
C ASN A 191 6.75 11.03 19.84
N LYS A 192 7.68 10.10 19.64
CA LYS A 192 7.37 8.68 19.34
C LYS A 192 6.50 8.00 20.40
N LEU A 193 6.55 8.49 21.62
CA LEU A 193 5.75 7.93 22.71
C LEU A 193 4.25 8.11 22.49
N ASN A 194 3.85 9.21 21.81
CA ASN A 194 2.44 9.61 21.81
C ASN A 194 1.85 9.89 20.43
N GLN A 195 2.68 10.18 19.40
CA GLN A 195 2.19 10.65 18.12
C GLN A 195 2.76 9.85 16.95
N ALA A 196 1.92 9.69 15.93
CA ALA A 196 2.30 9.18 14.62
C ALA A 196 1.81 10.14 13.51
N TRP A 197 2.35 9.98 12.31
CA TRP A 197 2.02 10.79 11.16
C TRP A 197 0.78 10.29 10.44
N LEU A 198 -0.11 11.23 10.14
CA LEU A 198 -1.17 11.10 9.14
C LEU A 198 -0.73 11.74 7.84
N PHE A 199 -1.24 11.18 6.74
CA PHE A 199 -1.08 11.74 5.41
C PHE A 199 -2.45 12.03 4.79
N SER A 200 -2.61 13.22 4.20
CA SER A 200 -3.84 13.65 3.54
C SER A 200 -3.81 13.30 2.06
N MET A 201 -4.74 12.46 1.62
CA MET A 201 -4.93 12.16 0.20
C MET A 201 -5.72 13.24 -0.55
N ALA A 202 -6.18 14.30 0.14
CA ALA A 202 -6.81 15.46 -0.49
C ALA A 202 -5.77 16.40 -1.14
N ASP A 203 -4.71 16.70 -0.40
CA ASP A 203 -3.76 17.77 -0.72
C ASP A 203 -2.27 17.41 -0.50
N GLY A 204 -1.97 16.17 -0.04
CA GLY A 204 -0.61 15.73 0.23
C GLY A 204 0.00 16.27 1.53
N SER A 205 -0.78 16.96 2.36
CA SER A 205 -0.30 17.47 3.64
C SER A 205 -0.13 16.36 4.69
N ARG A 206 0.66 16.67 5.73
CA ARG A 206 0.94 15.74 6.84
C ARG A 206 0.47 16.35 8.15
N HIS A 207 -0.03 15.53 9.05
CA HIS A 207 -0.50 15.95 10.36
C HIS A 207 -0.05 14.99 11.45
N LYS A 208 0.33 15.54 12.61
CA LYS A 208 0.68 14.75 13.80
C LYS A 208 -0.59 14.44 14.59
N ALA A 209 -0.86 13.18 14.86
CA ALA A 209 -2.02 12.78 15.62
C ALA A 209 -1.65 11.90 16.82
N PRO A 210 -2.40 11.96 17.93
CA PRO A 210 -2.28 10.99 19.01
C PRO A 210 -2.50 9.57 18.47
N LYS A 211 -1.64 8.63 18.83
CA LYS A 211 -1.68 7.24 18.35
C LYS A 211 -2.99 6.51 18.68
N THR A 212 -3.68 6.93 19.73
CA THR A 212 -4.97 6.36 20.16
C THR A 212 -6.15 6.84 19.34
N ASN A 213 -5.98 7.84 18.49
CA ASN A 213 -7.02 8.26 17.57
C ASN A 213 -7.22 7.21 16.48
N SER A 214 -8.43 7.14 15.93
CA SER A 214 -8.77 6.19 14.87
C SER A 214 -8.85 6.90 13.52
N TYR A 215 -8.02 6.44 12.57
CA TYR A 215 -8.03 6.89 11.18
C TYR A 215 -7.92 5.67 10.25
N ARG A 216 -8.22 5.88 8.99
CA ARG A 216 -8.08 4.87 7.95
C ARG A 216 -6.62 4.48 7.75
N ALA A 217 -6.42 3.31 7.19
CA ALA A 217 -5.14 2.91 6.63
C ALA A 217 -5.34 2.25 5.27
N ARG A 218 -4.30 2.29 4.47
CA ARG A 218 -4.25 1.61 3.18
C ARG A 218 -2.98 0.78 3.13
N LEU A 219 -3.11 -0.52 2.95
CA LEU A 219 -1.94 -1.38 2.83
C LEU A 219 -1.38 -1.31 1.41
N ILE A 220 -0.08 -1.48 1.34
CA ILE A 220 0.66 -1.61 0.09
C ILE A 220 1.50 -2.88 0.12
N VAL A 221 1.99 -3.28 -1.02
CA VAL A 221 2.89 -4.43 -1.20
C VAL A 221 4.04 -4.05 -2.11
N GLU A 222 5.25 -4.50 -1.75
CA GLU A 222 6.37 -4.55 -2.67
C GLU A 222 6.23 -5.76 -3.58
N TYR A 223 6.57 -5.61 -4.85
CA TYR A 223 6.65 -6.74 -5.75
C TYR A 223 7.93 -6.65 -6.59
N ASN A 224 8.52 -7.80 -6.90
CA ASN A 224 9.60 -7.91 -7.87
C ASN A 224 8.99 -8.44 -9.16
N PRO A 225 9.01 -7.66 -10.25
CA PRO A 225 8.75 -8.22 -11.57
C PRO A 225 9.83 -9.29 -11.84
N LEU A 226 9.38 -10.49 -12.19
CA LEU A 226 10.25 -11.59 -12.57
C LEU A 226 10.96 -11.29 -13.89
#